data_679e5872f7cca711e030404dc5e46a35
#
_entry.id   679e5872f7cca711e030404dc5e46a35
#
_cell.length_a   1.000
_cell.length_b   1.000
_cell.length_c   1.000
_cell.angle_alpha   90.00
_cell.angle_beta   90.00
_cell.angle_gamma   90.00
#
_symmetry.space_group_name_H-M   'P 1'
#
loop_
_entity.id
_entity.type
_entity.pdbx_description
1 polymer ?
#
loop_
_entity_poly.entity_id
_entity_poly.type
_entity_poly.pdbx_seq_one_letter_code
_entity_poly.pdbx_strand_id
1 'polypeptide(L)'
;MAGMLEGKTAVVTGAGGGIGREIAIAMARAGAQVVINDIGASLSGEGQSSTPAEETKQLIESGGGAAAINTDSVAEWNSAQKIVQAALDHFGGLDVIVNNAGVLRDQIFHRMTAEDWLTVISVHLNGSFFVSRAAADQYRKQESGAYVHITSTSGLIGNMGQANYASAKLGITALSKAIAIDMKRFNVRSNCLSPWAWSRMTQSIPARTEEERARVAKIQQMTPDKNAPMAVFLASDAARDVTGQVFGTRMNEIYLFSTPRPIRSLHRADGWTPEAIAEHALPALQSSFMPLDRSGDVFSWDPL
;
A
#
# COMPACT_ATOMS: atom_id res chain seq x y z
N MET A 1 11.21 -4.16 27.64
CA MET A 1 9.79 -4.31 27.30
C MET A 1 9.72 -5.18 26.04
N ALA A 2 8.78 -6.13 25.97
CA ALA A 2 8.54 -6.92 24.77
C ALA A 2 8.21 -5.99 23.58
N GLY A 3 8.65 -6.35 22.38
CA GLY A 3 8.35 -5.59 21.17
C GLY A 3 6.86 -5.65 20.83
N MET A 4 6.36 -4.68 20.06
CA MET A 4 4.93 -4.62 19.67
C MET A 4 4.48 -5.82 18.83
N LEU A 5 5.42 -6.55 18.21
CA LEU A 5 5.19 -7.72 17.36
C LEU A 5 5.90 -8.97 17.90
N GLU A 6 6.20 -9.01 19.19
CA GLU A 6 6.87 -10.15 19.82
C GLU A 6 6.09 -11.44 19.58
N GLY A 7 6.79 -12.47 19.08
CA GLY A 7 6.21 -13.77 18.77
C GLY A 7 5.30 -13.83 17.54
N LYS A 8 5.17 -12.74 16.78
CA LYS A 8 4.39 -12.72 15.53
C LYS A 8 5.26 -13.06 14.32
N THR A 9 4.64 -13.65 13.30
CA THR A 9 5.25 -13.90 11.99
C THR A 9 4.64 -12.97 10.94
N ALA A 10 5.47 -12.24 10.22
CA ALA A 10 5.06 -11.30 9.18
C ALA A 10 5.63 -11.68 7.80
N VAL A 11 4.83 -11.52 6.76
CA VAL A 11 5.28 -11.52 5.37
C VAL A 11 5.24 -10.09 4.84
N VAL A 12 6.33 -9.61 4.26
CA VAL A 12 6.39 -8.30 3.60
C VAL A 12 6.76 -8.51 2.13
N THR A 13 5.87 -8.13 1.21
CA THR A 13 6.11 -8.26 -0.22
C THR A 13 6.82 -7.01 -0.77
N GLY A 14 7.73 -7.19 -1.74
CA GLY A 14 8.57 -6.10 -2.24
C GLY A 14 9.53 -5.58 -1.17
N ALA A 15 10.04 -6.46 -0.31
CA ALA A 15 10.84 -6.09 0.86
C ALA A 15 12.35 -6.09 0.61
N GLY A 16 12.80 -6.26 -0.62
CA GLY A 16 14.21 -6.14 -0.99
C GLY A 16 14.73 -4.70 -1.02
N GLY A 17 13.86 -3.68 -0.97
CA GLY A 17 14.28 -2.28 -0.99
C GLY A 17 13.19 -1.28 -0.61
N GLY A 18 13.58 -0.01 -0.51
CA GLY A 18 12.65 1.10 -0.28
C GLY A 18 11.77 0.93 0.96
N ILE A 19 10.49 1.27 0.83
CA ILE A 19 9.51 1.22 1.93
C ILE A 19 9.34 -0.20 2.48
N GLY A 20 9.29 -1.22 1.62
CA GLY A 20 9.15 -2.61 2.03
C GLY A 20 10.30 -3.11 2.88
N ARG A 21 11.55 -2.77 2.52
CA ARG A 21 12.75 -3.06 3.32
C ARG A 21 12.66 -2.45 4.71
N GLU A 22 12.34 -1.16 4.80
CA GLU A 22 12.25 -0.46 6.09
C GLU A 22 11.11 -0.99 6.97
N ILE A 23 9.98 -1.35 6.37
CA ILE A 23 8.89 -2.02 7.09
C ILE A 23 9.35 -3.38 7.63
N ALA A 24 10.02 -4.20 6.82
CA ALA A 24 10.53 -5.51 7.23
C ALA A 24 11.53 -5.39 8.41
N ILE A 25 12.48 -4.46 8.30
CA ILE A 25 13.46 -4.18 9.37
C ILE A 25 12.75 -3.69 10.64
N ALA A 26 11.80 -2.77 10.54
CA ALA A 26 11.07 -2.24 11.68
C ALA A 26 10.20 -3.31 12.36
N MET A 27 9.56 -4.21 11.60
CA MET A 27 8.80 -5.34 12.15
C MET A 27 9.70 -6.31 12.89
N ALA A 28 10.88 -6.63 12.34
CA ALA A 28 11.86 -7.47 13.02
C ALA A 28 12.37 -6.83 14.32
N ARG A 29 12.67 -5.53 14.31
CA ARG A 29 13.03 -4.76 15.54
C ARG A 29 11.90 -4.74 16.58
N ALA A 30 10.65 -4.82 16.13
CA ALA A 30 9.49 -4.92 17.01
C ALA A 30 9.23 -6.35 17.53
N GLY A 31 10.09 -7.33 17.18
CA GLY A 31 10.03 -8.71 17.69
C GLY A 31 9.40 -9.72 16.73
N ALA A 32 9.05 -9.33 15.50
CA ALA A 32 8.49 -10.26 14.52
C ALA A 32 9.58 -11.11 13.85
N GLN A 33 9.21 -12.34 13.49
CA GLN A 33 9.91 -13.15 12.49
C GLN A 33 9.40 -12.73 11.11
N VAL A 34 10.29 -12.46 10.13
CA VAL A 34 9.89 -11.81 8.88
C VAL A 34 10.25 -12.67 7.65
N VAL A 35 9.27 -12.96 6.81
CA VAL A 35 9.51 -13.43 5.45
C VAL A 35 9.64 -12.21 4.53
N ILE A 36 10.82 -12.06 3.95
CA ILE A 36 11.17 -11.06 2.95
C ILE A 36 10.82 -11.64 1.59
N ASN A 37 9.71 -11.20 1.01
CA ASN A 37 9.39 -11.60 -0.36
C ASN A 37 9.81 -10.48 -1.33
N ASP A 38 10.68 -10.83 -2.28
CA ASP A 38 11.10 -9.93 -3.37
C ASP A 38 11.67 -10.73 -4.53
N ILE A 39 11.19 -10.49 -5.73
CA ILE A 39 11.73 -11.14 -6.94
C ILE A 39 12.99 -10.45 -7.46
N GLY A 40 13.38 -9.29 -6.89
CA GLY A 40 14.55 -8.52 -7.31
C GLY A 40 14.42 -7.91 -8.70
N ALA A 41 13.20 -7.64 -9.16
CA ALA A 41 12.96 -6.96 -10.43
C ALA A 41 13.32 -5.47 -10.36
N SER A 42 13.55 -4.87 -11.53
CA SER A 42 13.66 -3.43 -11.70
C SER A 42 12.32 -2.72 -11.38
N LEU A 43 12.32 -1.37 -11.34
CA LEU A 43 11.10 -0.58 -11.16
C LEU A 43 10.07 -0.82 -12.27
N SER A 44 10.50 -1.15 -13.49
CA SER A 44 9.63 -1.48 -14.61
C SER A 44 9.09 -2.92 -14.56
N GLY A 45 9.55 -3.74 -13.59
CA GLY A 45 9.14 -5.13 -13.42
C GLY A 45 9.98 -6.13 -14.21
N GLU A 46 11.19 -5.76 -14.64
CA GLU A 46 12.07 -6.60 -15.45
C GLU A 46 13.21 -7.22 -14.63
N GLY A 47 13.62 -8.42 -14.99
CA GLY A 47 14.72 -9.14 -14.32
C GLY A 47 14.28 -9.84 -13.03
N GLN A 48 15.22 -10.63 -12.48
CA GLN A 48 15.07 -11.31 -11.20
C GLN A 48 16.43 -11.40 -10.49
N SER A 49 16.46 -11.22 -9.17
CA SER A 49 17.64 -11.39 -8.33
C SER A 49 17.24 -11.59 -6.87
N SER A 50 17.90 -12.52 -6.17
CA SER A 50 17.73 -12.68 -4.72
C SER A 50 18.49 -11.62 -3.90
N THR A 51 19.50 -10.95 -4.51
CA THR A 51 20.40 -10.03 -3.82
C THR A 51 19.71 -8.96 -2.97
N PRO A 52 18.67 -8.24 -3.44
CA PRO A 52 17.98 -7.26 -2.59
C PRO A 52 17.31 -7.85 -1.36
N ALA A 53 16.75 -9.07 -1.47
CA ALA A 53 16.15 -9.77 -0.33
C ALA A 53 17.23 -10.27 0.64
N GLU A 54 18.36 -10.75 0.12
CA GLU A 54 19.52 -11.19 0.92
C GLU A 54 20.12 -10.04 1.73
N GLU A 55 20.29 -8.86 1.12
CA GLU A 55 20.75 -7.65 1.83
C GLU A 55 19.80 -7.27 2.97
N THR A 56 18.49 -7.31 2.73
CA THR A 56 17.49 -7.00 3.77
C THR A 56 17.55 -8.04 4.90
N LYS A 57 17.71 -9.32 4.57
CA LYS A 57 17.88 -10.40 5.54
C LYS A 57 19.10 -10.16 6.42
N GLN A 58 20.25 -9.85 5.82
CA GLN A 58 21.48 -9.56 6.56
C GLN A 58 21.31 -8.38 7.53
N LEU A 59 20.59 -7.31 7.13
CA LEU A 59 20.30 -6.17 7.99
C LEU A 59 19.41 -6.57 9.19
N ILE A 60 18.44 -7.44 9.00
CA ILE A 60 17.58 -7.94 10.07
C ILE A 60 18.37 -8.84 11.02
N GLU A 61 19.14 -9.80 10.50
CA GLU A 61 19.91 -10.76 11.30
C GLU A 61 21.06 -10.07 12.06
N SER A 62 21.73 -9.09 11.47
CA SER A 62 22.75 -8.28 12.17
C SER A 62 22.16 -7.45 13.31
N GLY A 63 20.87 -7.13 13.25
CA GLY A 63 20.11 -6.50 14.33
C GLY A 63 19.56 -7.48 15.37
N GLY A 64 19.86 -8.78 15.25
CA GLY A 64 19.39 -9.84 16.17
C GLY A 64 17.99 -10.35 15.86
N GLY A 65 17.37 -9.96 14.73
CA GLY A 65 16.06 -10.45 14.28
C GLY A 65 16.16 -11.75 13.49
N ALA A 66 15.02 -12.36 13.19
CA ALA A 66 14.91 -13.57 12.37
C ALA A 66 14.23 -13.28 11.04
N ALA A 67 14.83 -13.74 9.92
CA ALA A 67 14.27 -13.52 8.60
C ALA A 67 14.49 -14.72 7.66
N ALA A 68 13.49 -14.97 6.81
CA ALA A 68 13.55 -15.91 5.70
C ALA A 68 13.31 -15.19 4.38
N ILE A 69 13.81 -15.75 3.28
CA ILE A 69 13.63 -15.18 1.93
C ILE A 69 12.67 -16.02 1.13
N ASN A 70 11.84 -15.34 0.34
CA ASN A 70 11.02 -15.92 -0.71
C ASN A 70 11.12 -15.05 -1.97
N THR A 71 11.29 -15.67 -3.14
CA THR A 71 11.45 -14.99 -4.43
C THR A 71 10.31 -15.29 -5.41
N ASP A 72 9.20 -15.82 -4.93
CA ASP A 72 8.01 -16.07 -5.75
C ASP A 72 7.28 -14.76 -6.11
N SER A 73 6.67 -14.74 -7.31
CA SER A 73 5.95 -13.58 -7.83
C SER A 73 4.59 -13.40 -7.14
N VAL A 74 4.27 -12.19 -6.70
CA VAL A 74 2.92 -11.85 -6.21
C VAL A 74 1.88 -11.85 -7.32
N ALA A 75 2.29 -11.64 -8.58
CA ALA A 75 1.39 -11.52 -9.74
C ALA A 75 0.82 -12.87 -10.21
N GLU A 76 1.23 -13.99 -9.62
CA GLU A 76 0.81 -15.33 -9.98
C GLU A 76 0.12 -16.03 -8.81
N TRP A 77 -1.06 -16.60 -9.06
CA TRP A 77 -1.87 -17.25 -8.04
C TRP A 77 -1.12 -18.35 -7.27
N ASN A 78 -0.47 -19.25 -7.99
CA ASN A 78 0.24 -20.38 -7.37
C ASN A 78 1.51 -19.94 -6.64
N SER A 79 2.17 -18.91 -7.13
CA SER A 79 3.35 -18.32 -6.48
C SER A 79 2.96 -17.60 -5.19
N ALA A 80 1.83 -16.90 -5.17
CA ALA A 80 1.32 -16.27 -3.96
C ALA A 80 1.04 -17.26 -2.81
N GLN A 81 0.60 -18.50 -3.13
CA GLN A 81 0.45 -19.57 -2.14
C GLN A 81 1.79 -19.94 -1.50
N LYS A 82 2.88 -20.00 -2.30
CA LYS A 82 4.22 -20.33 -1.80
C LYS A 82 4.78 -19.21 -0.90
N ILE A 83 4.44 -17.95 -1.17
CA ILE A 83 4.83 -16.83 -0.30
C ILE A 83 4.28 -17.03 1.12
N VAL A 84 3.02 -17.39 1.23
CA VAL A 84 2.37 -17.66 2.53
C VAL A 84 2.93 -18.95 3.15
N GLN A 85 3.11 -20.01 2.34
CA GLN A 85 3.66 -21.29 2.81
C GLN A 85 5.07 -21.10 3.39
N ALA A 86 5.89 -20.21 2.85
CA ALA A 86 7.22 -19.93 3.37
C ALA A 86 7.18 -19.45 4.85
N ALA A 87 6.17 -18.68 5.25
CA ALA A 87 6.02 -18.29 6.65
C ALA A 87 5.69 -19.49 7.56
N LEU A 88 4.82 -20.37 7.10
CA LEU A 88 4.45 -21.57 7.83
C LEU A 88 5.62 -22.56 7.93
N ASP A 89 6.39 -22.74 6.87
CA ASP A 89 7.52 -23.68 6.81
C ASP A 89 8.71 -23.21 7.67
N HIS A 90 9.02 -21.89 7.65
CA HIS A 90 10.17 -21.37 8.36
C HIS A 90 9.88 -21.04 9.82
N PHE A 91 8.67 -20.56 10.12
CA PHE A 91 8.34 -19.99 11.43
C PHE A 91 7.11 -20.64 12.11
N GLY A 92 6.45 -21.58 11.44
CA GLY A 92 5.33 -22.31 12.01
C GLY A 92 4.00 -21.53 12.12
N GLY A 93 3.95 -20.28 11.66
CA GLY A 93 2.78 -19.42 11.80
C GLY A 93 2.76 -18.26 10.82
N LEU A 94 1.64 -17.53 10.81
CA LEU A 94 1.47 -16.31 10.03
C LEU A 94 0.47 -15.38 10.71
N ASP A 95 0.88 -14.17 11.08
CA ASP A 95 0.05 -13.18 11.76
C ASP A 95 -0.19 -11.93 10.92
N VAL A 96 0.78 -11.54 10.08
CA VAL A 96 0.76 -10.28 9.36
C VAL A 96 1.14 -10.47 7.89
N ILE A 97 0.33 -9.88 7.00
CA ILE A 97 0.69 -9.68 5.59
C ILE A 97 0.82 -8.18 5.32
N VAL A 98 1.96 -7.76 4.79
CA VAL A 98 2.16 -6.42 4.23
C VAL A 98 2.24 -6.53 2.71
N ASN A 99 1.19 -6.11 2.02
CA ASN A 99 1.15 -6.03 0.56
C ASN A 99 1.78 -4.70 0.11
N ASN A 100 3.08 -4.74 -0.17
CA ASN A 100 3.86 -3.57 -0.57
C ASN A 100 4.44 -3.69 -1.99
N ALA A 101 4.62 -4.90 -2.54
CA ALA A 101 5.19 -5.10 -3.87
C ALA A 101 4.54 -4.21 -4.94
N GLY A 102 5.35 -3.66 -5.82
CA GLY A 102 4.86 -2.75 -6.83
C GLY A 102 5.87 -2.38 -7.91
N VAL A 103 5.36 -1.97 -9.06
CA VAL A 103 6.10 -1.51 -10.23
C VAL A 103 5.48 -0.23 -10.76
N LEU A 104 6.21 0.52 -11.59
CA LEU A 104 5.71 1.71 -12.26
C LEU A 104 5.86 1.57 -13.79
N ARG A 105 4.78 1.87 -14.49
CA ARG A 105 4.68 2.03 -15.93
C ARG A 105 3.87 3.30 -16.22
N ASP A 106 4.43 4.46 -15.78
CA ASP A 106 3.76 5.75 -15.89
C ASP A 106 3.73 6.21 -17.33
N GLN A 107 2.54 6.55 -17.82
CA GLN A 107 2.33 7.06 -19.16
C GLN A 107 1.06 7.90 -19.20
N ILE A 108 1.09 9.03 -19.95
CA ILE A 108 -0.12 9.83 -20.16
C ILE A 108 -1.22 8.96 -20.81
N PHE A 109 -2.47 9.15 -20.37
CA PHE A 109 -3.57 8.22 -20.64
C PHE A 109 -3.71 7.79 -22.11
N HIS A 110 -3.65 8.74 -23.05
CA HIS A 110 -3.80 8.46 -24.49
C HIS A 110 -2.60 7.72 -25.14
N ARG A 111 -1.51 7.51 -24.39
CA ARG A 111 -0.31 6.77 -24.85
C ARG A 111 -0.08 5.49 -24.05
N MET A 112 -0.85 5.30 -22.98
CA MET A 112 -0.71 4.11 -22.14
C MET A 112 -1.08 2.85 -22.93
N THR A 113 -0.18 1.89 -22.94
CA THR A 113 -0.40 0.61 -23.61
C THR A 113 -1.17 -0.37 -22.75
N ALA A 114 -1.73 -1.41 -23.38
CA ALA A 114 -2.36 -2.51 -22.64
C ALA A 114 -1.34 -3.24 -21.74
N GLU A 115 -0.08 -3.35 -22.19
CA GLU A 115 1.00 -3.95 -21.39
C GLU A 115 1.30 -3.14 -20.13
N ASP A 116 1.42 -1.80 -20.25
CA ASP A 116 1.62 -0.92 -19.08
C ASP A 116 0.50 -1.05 -18.08
N TRP A 117 -0.73 -1.12 -18.58
CA TRP A 117 -1.91 -1.32 -17.74
C TRP A 117 -1.88 -2.68 -17.02
N LEU A 118 -1.77 -3.77 -17.78
CA LEU A 118 -1.86 -5.14 -17.26
C LEU A 118 -0.72 -5.44 -16.29
N THR A 119 0.50 -5.00 -16.56
CA THR A 119 1.66 -5.20 -15.68
C THR A 119 1.40 -4.56 -14.31
N VAL A 120 0.95 -3.31 -14.27
CA VAL A 120 0.69 -2.60 -13.02
C VAL A 120 -0.47 -3.22 -12.25
N ILE A 121 -1.59 -3.51 -12.93
CA ILE A 121 -2.75 -4.17 -12.29
C ILE A 121 -2.37 -5.55 -11.74
N SER A 122 -1.60 -6.34 -12.48
CA SER A 122 -1.22 -7.69 -12.08
C SER A 122 -0.35 -7.70 -10.81
N VAL A 123 0.64 -6.81 -10.74
CA VAL A 123 1.54 -6.77 -9.58
C VAL A 123 0.84 -6.15 -8.36
N HIS A 124 0.19 -5.00 -8.53
CA HIS A 124 -0.37 -4.26 -7.42
C HIS A 124 -1.70 -4.84 -6.92
N LEU A 125 -2.72 -4.88 -7.78
CA LEU A 125 -4.08 -5.22 -7.37
C LEU A 125 -4.26 -6.74 -7.27
N ASN A 126 -3.94 -7.47 -8.35
CA ASN A 126 -4.05 -8.92 -8.32
C ASN A 126 -3.08 -9.52 -7.30
N GLY A 127 -1.84 -9.01 -7.22
CA GLY A 127 -0.85 -9.47 -6.23
C GLY A 127 -1.32 -9.28 -4.80
N SER A 128 -1.87 -8.11 -4.47
CA SER A 128 -2.46 -7.87 -3.15
C SER A 128 -3.62 -8.82 -2.85
N PHE A 129 -4.48 -9.09 -3.84
CA PHE A 129 -5.57 -10.05 -3.69
C PHE A 129 -5.04 -11.49 -3.53
N PHE A 130 -4.12 -11.94 -4.38
CA PHE A 130 -3.62 -13.32 -4.37
C PHE A 130 -2.92 -13.65 -3.05
N VAL A 131 -2.02 -12.79 -2.57
CA VAL A 131 -1.31 -12.99 -1.31
C VAL A 131 -2.27 -12.93 -0.11
N SER A 132 -3.21 -11.98 -0.12
CA SER A 132 -4.21 -11.89 0.96
C SER A 132 -5.13 -13.10 0.98
N ARG A 133 -5.57 -13.57 -0.19
CA ARG A 133 -6.43 -14.77 -0.28
C ARG A 133 -5.71 -16.04 0.15
N ALA A 134 -4.41 -16.15 -0.15
CA ALA A 134 -3.58 -17.28 0.30
C ALA A 134 -3.52 -17.37 1.83
N ALA A 135 -3.46 -16.25 2.54
CA ALA A 135 -3.43 -16.21 4.00
C ALA A 135 -4.82 -16.36 4.66
N ALA A 136 -5.91 -16.12 3.93
CA ALA A 136 -7.25 -15.98 4.50
C ALA A 136 -7.74 -17.24 5.23
N ASP A 137 -7.44 -18.45 4.72
CA ASP A 137 -7.87 -19.70 5.36
C ASP A 137 -7.11 -19.96 6.67
N GLN A 138 -5.82 -19.58 6.73
CA GLN A 138 -5.03 -19.62 7.96
C GLN A 138 -5.59 -18.65 9.00
N TYR A 139 -5.81 -17.40 8.62
CA TYR A 139 -6.37 -16.38 9.51
C TYR A 139 -7.78 -16.73 10.02
N ARG A 140 -8.60 -17.33 9.18
CA ARG A 140 -9.92 -17.84 9.57
C ARG A 140 -9.84 -18.95 10.62
N LYS A 141 -8.88 -19.87 10.47
CA LYS A 141 -8.70 -21.01 11.40
C LYS A 141 -8.19 -20.54 12.77
N GLN A 142 -7.26 -19.57 12.78
CA GLN A 142 -6.66 -19.06 14.02
C GLN A 142 -7.46 -17.91 14.67
N GLU A 143 -8.53 -17.44 13.98
CA GLU A 143 -9.40 -16.33 14.39
C GLU A 143 -8.61 -15.04 14.74
N SER A 144 -7.54 -14.79 13.97
CA SER A 144 -6.69 -13.60 14.10
C SER A 144 -5.90 -13.37 12.82
N GLY A 145 -5.48 -12.13 12.59
CA GLY A 145 -4.61 -11.75 11.49
C GLY A 145 -4.69 -10.27 11.15
N ALA A 146 -3.65 -9.75 10.53
CA ALA A 146 -3.60 -8.36 10.10
C ALA A 146 -3.08 -8.24 8.67
N TYR A 147 -3.84 -7.53 7.84
CA TYR A 147 -3.40 -7.08 6.52
C TYR A 147 -3.08 -5.59 6.57
N VAL A 148 -1.90 -5.22 6.07
CA VAL A 148 -1.49 -3.85 5.81
C VAL A 148 -1.24 -3.72 4.31
N HIS A 149 -2.07 -2.95 3.63
CA HIS A 149 -1.96 -2.75 2.19
C HIS A 149 -1.36 -1.39 1.88
N ILE A 150 -0.33 -1.36 1.05
CA ILE A 150 0.27 -0.10 0.62
C ILE A 150 -0.54 0.47 -0.56
N THR A 151 -1.30 1.54 -0.28
CA THR A 151 -2.00 2.35 -1.26
C THR A 151 -1.19 3.58 -1.67
N SER A 152 -1.82 4.61 -2.25
CA SER A 152 -1.16 5.84 -2.66
C SER A 152 -2.16 6.98 -2.79
N THR A 153 -1.71 8.21 -2.56
CA THR A 153 -2.47 9.41 -2.92
C THR A 153 -2.77 9.52 -4.40
N SER A 154 -2.01 8.85 -5.26
CA SER A 154 -2.35 8.74 -6.69
C SER A 154 -3.71 8.08 -6.92
N GLY A 155 -4.07 7.09 -6.09
CA GLY A 155 -5.40 6.48 -6.15
C GLY A 155 -6.44 7.23 -5.34
N LEU A 156 -6.06 7.82 -4.20
CA LEU A 156 -6.98 8.48 -3.27
C LEU A 156 -7.39 9.89 -3.73
N ILE A 157 -6.50 10.59 -4.41
CA ILE A 157 -6.68 11.96 -4.89
C ILE A 157 -6.52 11.99 -6.41
N GLY A 158 -5.33 11.72 -6.92
CA GLY A 158 -5.00 11.68 -8.33
C GLY A 158 -3.59 12.16 -8.63
N ASN A 159 -3.03 11.69 -9.76
CA ASN A 159 -1.80 12.21 -10.35
C ASN A 159 -1.84 12.04 -11.87
N MET A 160 -1.13 12.91 -12.57
CA MET A 160 -1.02 12.86 -14.02
C MET A 160 -0.16 11.65 -14.46
N GLY A 161 -0.56 10.98 -15.52
CA GLY A 161 0.21 9.91 -16.15
C GLY A 161 0.17 8.56 -15.41
N GLN A 162 -0.72 8.40 -14.43
CA GLN A 162 -0.77 7.23 -13.55
C GLN A 162 -2.14 6.53 -13.55
N ALA A 163 -2.84 6.50 -14.67
CA ALA A 163 -4.17 5.89 -14.73
C ALA A 163 -4.19 4.42 -14.29
N ASN A 164 -3.20 3.61 -14.71
CA ASN A 164 -3.01 2.23 -14.27
C ASN A 164 -2.71 2.13 -12.76
N TYR A 165 -1.73 2.89 -12.29
CA TYR A 165 -1.29 2.90 -10.90
C TYR A 165 -2.38 3.43 -9.96
N ALA A 166 -3.02 4.54 -10.31
CA ALA A 166 -4.13 5.11 -9.54
C ALA A 166 -5.30 4.12 -9.42
N SER A 167 -5.67 3.47 -10.52
CA SER A 167 -6.73 2.44 -10.53
C SER A 167 -6.37 1.26 -9.62
N ALA A 168 -5.13 0.75 -9.70
CA ALA A 168 -4.67 -0.33 -8.84
C ALA A 168 -4.68 0.08 -7.37
N LYS A 169 -4.16 1.25 -7.02
CA LYS A 169 -4.05 1.72 -5.63
C LYS A 169 -5.39 2.06 -4.99
N LEU A 170 -6.34 2.60 -5.75
CA LEU A 170 -7.72 2.77 -5.28
C LEU A 170 -8.44 1.43 -5.18
N GLY A 171 -8.22 0.51 -6.12
CA GLY A 171 -8.72 -0.87 -6.07
C GLY A 171 -8.25 -1.62 -4.82
N ILE A 172 -6.98 -1.46 -4.42
CA ILE A 172 -6.45 -2.01 -3.16
C ILE A 172 -7.19 -1.44 -1.95
N THR A 173 -7.55 -0.17 -1.96
CA THR A 173 -8.33 0.44 -0.86
C THR A 173 -9.72 -0.20 -0.75
N ALA A 174 -10.36 -0.45 -1.88
CA ALA A 174 -11.64 -1.15 -1.92
C ALA A 174 -11.51 -2.62 -1.47
N LEU A 175 -10.46 -3.32 -1.93
CA LEU A 175 -10.13 -4.69 -1.52
C LEU A 175 -9.92 -4.79 0.00
N SER A 176 -9.11 -3.90 0.58
CA SER A 176 -8.86 -3.86 2.02
C SER A 176 -10.16 -3.70 2.82
N LYS A 177 -11.06 -2.83 2.36
CA LYS A 177 -12.35 -2.62 3.00
C LYS A 177 -13.26 -3.86 2.89
N ALA A 178 -13.28 -4.52 1.74
CA ALA A 178 -14.04 -5.76 1.55
C ALA A 178 -13.52 -6.86 2.49
N ILE A 179 -12.20 -7.07 2.57
CA ILE A 179 -11.59 -8.00 3.51
C ILE A 179 -11.95 -7.66 4.96
N ALA A 180 -11.89 -6.38 5.34
CA ALA A 180 -12.24 -5.94 6.68
C ALA A 180 -13.69 -6.27 7.05
N ILE A 181 -14.63 -6.19 6.09
CA ILE A 181 -16.03 -6.54 6.29
C ILE A 181 -16.21 -8.06 6.38
N ASP A 182 -15.67 -8.81 5.41
CA ASP A 182 -15.89 -10.26 5.29
C ASP A 182 -15.22 -11.05 6.42
N MET A 183 -14.05 -10.59 6.88
CA MET A 183 -13.23 -11.29 7.85
C MET A 183 -13.39 -10.78 9.28
N LYS A 184 -14.24 -9.78 9.51
CA LYS A 184 -14.47 -9.18 10.84
C LYS A 184 -14.84 -10.20 11.91
N ARG A 185 -15.69 -11.17 11.58
CA ARG A 185 -16.15 -12.21 12.52
C ARG A 185 -15.05 -13.16 12.99
N PHE A 186 -13.90 -13.14 12.31
CA PHE A 186 -12.72 -13.94 12.64
C PHE A 186 -11.60 -13.07 13.27
N ASN A 187 -11.92 -11.87 13.75
CA ASN A 187 -10.95 -10.93 14.33
C ASN A 187 -9.79 -10.56 13.39
N VAL A 188 -9.99 -10.69 12.07
CA VAL A 188 -9.00 -10.33 11.05
C VAL A 188 -9.19 -8.87 10.67
N ARG A 189 -8.10 -8.11 10.73
CA ARG A 189 -8.08 -6.68 10.40
C ARG A 189 -7.45 -6.44 9.05
N SER A 190 -7.92 -5.42 8.35
CA SER A 190 -7.35 -5.01 7.07
C SER A 190 -7.40 -3.50 6.96
N ASN A 191 -6.22 -2.88 6.79
CA ASN A 191 -6.07 -1.44 6.69
C ASN A 191 -5.13 -1.06 5.55
N CYS A 192 -5.23 0.17 5.09
CA CYS A 192 -4.35 0.74 4.08
C CYS A 192 -3.40 1.78 4.68
N LEU A 193 -2.19 1.81 4.14
CA LEU A 193 -1.19 2.84 4.36
C LEU A 193 -0.84 3.51 3.03
N SER A 194 -0.99 4.82 2.94
CA SER A 194 -0.53 5.67 1.84
C SER A 194 0.77 6.36 2.27
N PRO A 195 1.93 5.83 1.88
CA PRO A 195 3.22 6.36 2.30
C PRO A 195 3.69 7.50 1.39
N TRP A 196 4.49 8.41 1.96
CA TRP A 196 5.36 9.31 1.21
C TRP A 196 6.82 8.98 1.50
N ALA A 197 7.61 8.78 0.46
CA ALA A 197 9.04 8.56 0.62
C ALA A 197 9.80 9.03 -0.60
N TRP A 198 11.00 9.56 -0.38
CA TRP A 198 11.99 9.62 -1.42
C TRP A 198 12.46 8.21 -1.74
N SER A 199 12.30 7.79 -2.97
CA SER A 199 12.62 6.45 -3.42
C SER A 199 13.10 6.49 -4.86
N ARG A 200 13.50 5.36 -5.39
CA ARG A 200 13.79 5.23 -6.83
C ARG A 200 12.65 5.73 -7.72
N MET A 201 11.41 5.65 -7.23
CA MET A 201 10.20 6.14 -7.92
C MET A 201 10.16 7.68 -8.05
N THR A 202 10.76 8.41 -7.12
CA THR A 202 10.75 9.89 -7.08
C THR A 202 12.03 10.54 -7.62
N GLN A 203 13.06 9.76 -7.95
CA GLN A 203 14.33 10.26 -8.48
C GLN A 203 14.22 10.96 -9.83
N SER A 204 13.12 10.74 -10.58
CA SER A 204 12.87 11.40 -11.86
C SER A 204 12.33 12.82 -11.76
N ILE A 205 12.11 13.36 -10.54
CA ILE A 205 11.62 14.72 -10.35
C ILE A 205 12.66 15.70 -10.90
N PRO A 206 12.29 16.60 -11.85
CA PRO A 206 13.22 17.58 -12.41
C PRO A 206 13.78 18.51 -11.34
N ALA A 207 15.09 18.83 -11.44
CA ALA A 207 15.80 19.77 -10.55
C ALA A 207 16.68 20.73 -11.37
N ARG A 208 16.07 21.48 -12.27
CA ARG A 208 16.75 22.36 -13.22
C ARG A 208 17.03 23.74 -12.65
N THR A 209 16.06 24.30 -11.92
CA THR A 209 16.22 25.60 -11.23
C THR A 209 16.75 25.43 -9.81
N GLU A 210 17.20 26.53 -9.19
CA GLU A 210 17.65 26.52 -7.79
C GLU A 210 16.50 26.21 -6.83
N GLU A 211 15.32 26.73 -7.09
CA GLU A 211 14.10 26.45 -6.34
C GLU A 211 13.69 24.97 -6.44
N GLU A 212 13.76 24.39 -7.65
CA GLU A 212 13.52 22.95 -7.86
C GLU A 212 14.53 22.09 -7.10
N ARG A 213 15.83 22.46 -7.11
CA ARG A 213 16.87 21.76 -6.36
C ARG A 213 16.63 21.84 -4.85
N ALA A 214 16.28 23.02 -4.33
CA ALA A 214 15.95 23.20 -2.92
C ALA A 214 14.73 22.36 -2.51
N ARG A 215 13.70 22.31 -3.37
CA ARG A 215 12.53 21.44 -3.17
C ARG A 215 12.90 19.96 -3.18
N VAL A 216 13.71 19.51 -4.13
CA VAL A 216 14.17 18.13 -4.21
C VAL A 216 14.98 17.74 -2.98
N ALA A 217 15.89 18.62 -2.51
CA ALA A 217 16.68 18.39 -1.29
C ALA A 217 15.80 18.19 -0.05
N LYS A 218 14.68 18.90 0.06
CA LYS A 218 13.68 18.66 1.11
C LYS A 218 12.96 17.32 0.95
N ILE A 219 12.49 17.03 -0.26
CA ILE A 219 11.80 15.76 -0.54
C ILE A 219 12.71 14.56 -0.26
N GLN A 220 14.03 14.68 -0.46
CA GLN A 220 15.02 13.65 -0.14
C GLN A 220 15.06 13.29 1.35
N GLN A 221 14.66 14.18 2.23
CA GLN A 221 14.59 13.92 3.67
C GLN A 221 13.39 13.05 4.06
N MET A 222 12.41 12.88 3.18
CA MET A 222 11.30 11.93 3.35
C MET A 222 11.79 10.51 3.11
N THR A 223 12.60 10.01 4.03
CA THR A 223 13.18 8.66 3.93
C THR A 223 12.13 7.57 4.11
N PRO A 224 12.31 6.39 3.49
CA PRO A 224 11.34 5.29 3.55
C PRO A 224 11.00 4.81 4.97
N ASP A 225 11.97 4.85 5.90
CA ASP A 225 11.83 4.43 7.30
C ASP A 225 10.72 5.18 8.06
N LYS A 226 10.41 6.43 7.67
CA LYS A 226 9.35 7.25 8.27
C LYS A 226 7.95 6.63 8.15
N ASN A 227 7.77 5.70 7.22
CA ASN A 227 6.49 5.02 7.03
C ASN A 227 6.35 3.73 7.85
N ALA A 228 7.47 3.15 8.27
CA ALA A 228 7.50 1.87 8.94
C ALA A 228 6.78 1.85 10.31
N PRO A 229 6.84 2.90 11.16
CA PRO A 229 6.13 2.92 12.44
C PRO A 229 4.62 2.70 12.31
N MET A 230 3.97 3.30 11.29
CA MET A 230 2.54 3.10 11.05
C MET A 230 2.23 1.66 10.62
N ALA A 231 3.07 1.05 9.79
CA ALA A 231 2.88 -0.34 9.38
C ALA A 231 3.01 -1.30 10.58
N VAL A 232 3.99 -1.08 11.47
CA VAL A 232 4.16 -1.85 12.72
C VAL A 232 2.95 -1.67 13.64
N PHE A 233 2.47 -0.45 13.84
CA PHE A 233 1.28 -0.17 14.64
C PHE A 233 0.06 -0.91 14.09
N LEU A 234 -0.23 -0.79 12.80
CA LEU A 234 -1.38 -1.44 12.15
C LEU A 234 -1.31 -2.98 12.22
N ALA A 235 -0.11 -3.55 12.24
CA ALA A 235 0.14 -4.98 12.40
C ALA A 235 -0.05 -5.46 13.85
N SER A 236 0.13 -4.60 14.83
CA SER A 236 0.17 -4.95 16.26
C SER A 236 -1.22 -5.06 16.89
N ASP A 237 -1.27 -5.65 18.09
CA ASP A 237 -2.48 -5.76 18.90
C ASP A 237 -2.96 -4.40 19.46
N ALA A 238 -2.09 -3.38 19.46
CA ALA A 238 -2.48 -2.01 19.79
C ALA A 238 -3.51 -1.43 18.80
N ALA A 239 -3.56 -1.98 17.57
CA ALA A 239 -4.53 -1.60 16.55
C ALA A 239 -5.74 -2.57 16.47
N ARG A 240 -6.04 -3.36 17.50
CA ARG A 240 -7.11 -4.38 17.49
C ARG A 240 -8.49 -3.83 17.08
N ASP A 241 -8.77 -2.57 17.40
CA ASP A 241 -10.04 -1.91 17.08
C ASP A 241 -9.98 -1.10 15.77
N VAL A 242 -8.85 -1.18 15.03
CA VAL A 242 -8.62 -0.45 13.78
C VAL A 242 -8.74 -1.40 12.59
N THR A 243 -9.79 -1.27 11.80
CA THR A 243 -9.97 -2.03 10.55
C THR A 243 -10.76 -1.23 9.51
N GLY A 244 -10.50 -1.47 8.24
CA GLY A 244 -11.15 -0.80 7.11
C GLY A 244 -10.75 0.68 6.95
N GLN A 245 -9.65 1.10 7.57
CA GLN A 245 -9.18 2.49 7.54
C GLN A 245 -8.06 2.71 6.54
N VAL A 246 -7.87 3.97 6.16
CA VAL A 246 -6.82 4.41 5.23
C VAL A 246 -6.00 5.51 5.92
N PHE A 247 -4.78 5.18 6.28
CA PHE A 247 -3.84 6.13 6.88
C PHE A 247 -2.84 6.63 5.83
N GLY A 248 -2.34 7.84 6.02
CA GLY A 248 -1.20 8.37 5.28
C GLY A 248 -0.08 8.77 6.23
N THR A 249 1.17 8.58 5.80
CA THR A 249 2.35 9.04 6.54
C THR A 249 3.23 9.88 5.63
N ARG A 250 3.57 11.09 6.08
CA ARG A 250 4.43 12.03 5.33
C ARG A 250 5.40 12.68 6.31
N MET A 251 6.64 12.20 6.35
CA MET A 251 7.60 12.57 7.39
C MET A 251 7.06 12.26 8.79
N ASN A 252 6.79 13.31 9.57
CA ASN A 252 6.27 13.23 10.93
C ASN A 252 4.75 13.46 11.00
N GLU A 253 4.09 13.58 9.85
CA GLU A 253 2.64 13.78 9.76
C GLU A 253 1.91 12.45 9.57
N ILE A 254 0.78 12.29 10.24
CA ILE A 254 -0.15 11.17 10.09
C ILE A 254 -1.49 11.73 9.63
N TYR A 255 -2.04 11.14 8.57
CA TYR A 255 -3.36 11.48 8.03
C TYR A 255 -4.30 10.30 8.15
N LEU A 256 -5.58 10.58 8.38
CA LEU A 256 -6.68 9.64 8.20
C LEU A 256 -7.50 10.12 7.00
N PHE A 257 -7.56 9.30 5.95
CA PHE A 257 -8.38 9.61 4.77
C PHE A 257 -9.83 9.24 5.01
N SER A 258 -10.73 10.09 4.53
CA SER A 258 -12.16 9.77 4.50
C SER A 258 -12.44 8.64 3.50
N THR A 259 -13.40 7.80 3.82
CA THR A 259 -13.94 6.81 2.86
C THR A 259 -15.13 7.42 2.13
N PRO A 260 -15.39 7.04 0.85
CA PRO A 260 -16.52 7.57 0.10
C PRO A 260 -17.84 7.37 0.84
N ARG A 261 -18.63 8.45 0.96
CA ARG A 261 -19.98 8.50 1.50
C ARG A 261 -20.78 9.51 0.69
N PRO A 262 -22.10 9.33 0.52
CA PRO A 262 -22.94 10.38 -0.02
C PRO A 262 -22.84 11.63 0.86
N ILE A 263 -22.51 12.77 0.28
CA ILE A 263 -22.42 14.07 0.97
C ILE A 263 -23.67 14.91 0.75
N ARG A 264 -24.44 14.62 -0.30
CA ARG A 264 -25.70 15.26 -0.66
C ARG A 264 -26.67 14.24 -1.27
N SER A 265 -27.96 14.50 -1.12
CA SER A 265 -29.01 13.75 -1.81
C SER A 265 -30.10 14.71 -2.27
N LEU A 266 -30.77 14.39 -3.38
CA LEU A 266 -31.91 15.09 -3.91
C LEU A 266 -33.03 14.07 -4.19
N HIS A 267 -34.25 14.46 -3.95
CA HIS A 267 -35.43 13.65 -4.22
C HIS A 267 -36.43 14.40 -5.12
N ARG A 268 -37.08 13.70 -6.06
CA ARG A 268 -38.13 14.20 -6.89
C ARG A 268 -39.23 13.13 -7.01
N ALA A 269 -40.43 13.44 -6.59
CA ALA A 269 -41.54 12.47 -6.53
C ALA A 269 -41.89 11.86 -7.89
N ASP A 270 -41.83 12.68 -8.97
CA ASP A 270 -42.20 12.29 -10.33
C ASP A 270 -41.06 11.62 -11.11
N GLY A 271 -39.91 11.38 -10.45
CA GLY A 271 -38.71 10.89 -11.08
C GLY A 271 -37.89 12.00 -11.78
N TRP A 272 -36.74 11.62 -12.35
CA TRP A 272 -35.82 12.54 -13.01
C TRP A 272 -35.79 12.31 -14.52
N THR A 273 -35.86 13.40 -15.30
CA THR A 273 -35.50 13.40 -16.70
C THR A 273 -34.11 14.02 -16.89
N PRO A 274 -33.43 13.80 -18.02
CA PRO A 274 -32.13 14.45 -18.30
C PRO A 274 -32.19 15.97 -18.17
N GLU A 275 -33.29 16.59 -18.68
CA GLU A 275 -33.50 18.04 -18.62
C GLU A 275 -33.69 18.51 -17.16
N ALA A 276 -34.48 17.79 -16.37
CA ALA A 276 -34.69 18.11 -14.95
C ALA A 276 -33.42 17.95 -14.13
N ILE A 277 -32.54 16.99 -14.49
CA ILE A 277 -31.21 16.85 -13.87
C ILE A 277 -30.36 18.08 -14.18
N ALA A 278 -30.31 18.50 -15.43
CA ALA A 278 -29.53 19.66 -15.87
C ALA A 278 -30.03 20.97 -15.21
N GLU A 279 -31.34 21.15 -15.14
CA GLU A 279 -31.97 22.40 -14.69
C GLU A 279 -31.99 22.51 -13.16
N HIS A 280 -32.18 21.40 -12.45
CA HIS A 280 -32.41 21.42 -10.99
C HIS A 280 -31.36 20.69 -10.17
N ALA A 281 -30.97 19.46 -10.57
CA ALA A 281 -30.07 18.66 -9.76
C ALA A 281 -28.61 19.16 -9.85
N LEU A 282 -28.13 19.46 -11.06
CA LEU A 282 -26.77 19.93 -11.27
C LEU A 282 -26.45 21.22 -10.50
N PRO A 283 -27.25 22.32 -10.58
CA PRO A 283 -26.99 23.52 -9.79
C PRO A 283 -27.00 23.28 -8.27
N ALA A 284 -27.91 22.40 -7.80
CA ALA A 284 -28.00 22.09 -6.37
C ALA A 284 -26.79 21.28 -5.83
N LEU A 285 -26.15 20.46 -6.68
CA LEU A 285 -24.98 19.63 -6.31
C LEU A 285 -23.65 20.32 -6.58
N GLN A 286 -23.58 21.24 -7.54
CA GLN A 286 -22.35 21.83 -8.07
C GLN A 286 -21.47 22.46 -7.00
N SER A 287 -22.06 23.10 -5.97
CA SER A 287 -21.34 23.71 -4.85
C SER A 287 -20.59 22.69 -3.97
N SER A 288 -20.88 21.40 -4.14
CA SER A 288 -20.25 20.29 -3.39
C SER A 288 -19.32 19.46 -4.27
N PHE A 289 -19.08 19.87 -5.52
CA PHE A 289 -18.11 19.17 -6.37
C PHE A 289 -16.70 19.38 -5.85
N MET A 290 -15.97 18.28 -5.76
CA MET A 290 -14.54 18.34 -5.44
C MET A 290 -13.77 18.82 -6.67
N PRO A 291 -12.78 19.72 -6.51
CA PRO A 291 -11.92 20.14 -7.60
C PRO A 291 -11.10 18.97 -8.13
N LEU A 292 -10.61 19.09 -9.36
CA LEU A 292 -9.75 18.09 -9.99
C LEU A 292 -8.29 18.34 -9.58
N ASP A 293 -8.01 18.12 -8.28
CA ASP A 293 -6.69 18.31 -7.70
C ASP A 293 -5.80 17.09 -7.94
N ARG A 294 -4.48 17.34 -7.99
CA ARG A 294 -3.46 16.29 -7.87
C ARG A 294 -3.00 16.18 -6.41
N SER A 295 -2.35 15.10 -6.08
CA SER A 295 -1.80 14.90 -4.73
C SER A 295 -0.94 16.07 -4.25
N GLY A 296 -0.12 16.67 -5.14
CA GLY A 296 0.73 17.81 -4.80
C GLY A 296 -0.04 19.12 -4.60
N ASP A 297 -1.23 19.24 -5.14
CA ASP A 297 -2.08 20.44 -4.97
C ASP A 297 -2.75 20.40 -3.58
N VAL A 298 -3.18 19.20 -3.14
CA VAL A 298 -3.75 18.98 -1.80
C VAL A 298 -2.70 19.08 -0.69
N PHE A 299 -1.51 18.50 -0.90
CA PHE A 299 -0.40 18.52 0.07
C PHE A 299 0.67 19.54 -0.34
N SER A 300 0.27 20.81 -0.42
CA SER A 300 1.11 21.90 -0.93
C SER A 300 2.10 22.46 0.08
N TRP A 301 1.92 22.18 1.38
CA TRP A 301 2.83 22.67 2.43
C TRP A 301 4.07 21.79 2.60
N ASP A 302 5.07 22.34 3.26
CA ASP A 302 6.31 21.66 3.61
C ASP A 302 6.09 20.74 4.83
N PRO A 303 6.43 19.45 4.77
CA PRO A 303 6.24 18.53 5.90
C PRO A 303 7.36 18.54 6.94
N LEU A 304 8.41 19.37 6.73
CA LEU A 304 9.61 19.46 7.56
C LEU A 304 9.52 20.55 8.59
#